data_570ecfdbdde2bbe6e0bdcbd948cf9e78
#
_entry.id   570ecfdbdde2bbe6e0bdcbd948cf9e78
#
_cell.length_a   1.000
_cell.length_b   1.000
_cell.length_c   1.000
_cell.angle_alpha   90.00
_cell.angle_beta   90.00
_cell.angle_gamma   90.00
#
_symmetry.space_group_name_H-M   'P 1'
#
loop_
_entity.id
_entity.type
_entity.pdbx_description
1 polymer ?
#
loop_
_entity_poly.entity_id
_entity_poly.type
_entity_poly.pdbx_seq_one_letter_code
_entity_poly.pdbx_strand_id
1 'polypeptide(L)'
;MLTPIFKLEYNHKNITEDVSDYVVTIEYSDFEQGQSDEITITFEDTEGLWNGSWIPSKGDALRLYIGYAGEKLLNCGIFEIDEIEYNTPPDTLIVKALATGIKKAFRQENSVGYENKTLKQIANEIAKKHELTLVGEIEDVKVERITQNHERDLTFLKRIAEQYGYIFNFTNQFKVVPSCHFICNLLQGFIFIPDRIFLTE
;
A
#
# COMPACT_ATOMS: atom_id res chain seq x y z
N MET A 1 -16.80 -6.54 23.39
CA MET A 1 -16.34 -7.42 22.29
C MET A 1 -15.98 -6.51 21.13
N LEU A 2 -14.77 -6.59 20.61
CA LEU A 2 -14.35 -5.75 19.48
C LEU A 2 -14.99 -6.32 18.21
N THR A 3 -15.79 -5.53 17.53
CA THR A 3 -16.44 -5.91 16.26
C THR A 3 -15.62 -5.33 15.11
N PRO A 4 -14.99 -6.18 14.29
CA PRO A 4 -14.23 -5.72 13.13
C PRO A 4 -15.17 -5.12 12.09
N ILE A 5 -14.75 -4.03 11.48
CA ILE A 5 -15.47 -3.35 10.40
C ILE A 5 -14.51 -2.90 9.32
N PHE A 6 -15.00 -2.84 8.11
CA PHE A 6 -14.28 -2.29 6.97
C PHE A 6 -15.13 -1.25 6.25
N LYS A 7 -14.47 -0.42 5.44
CA LYS A 7 -15.10 0.44 4.45
C LYS A 7 -14.34 0.27 3.14
N LEU A 8 -15.07 -0.03 2.07
CA LEU A 8 -14.54 -0.25 0.73
C LEU A 8 -15.14 0.77 -0.24
N GLU A 9 -14.26 1.46 -0.97
CA GLU A 9 -14.65 2.36 -2.04
C GLU A 9 -14.11 1.82 -3.37
N TYR A 10 -14.94 1.79 -4.38
CA TYR A 10 -14.62 1.40 -5.75
C TYR A 10 -14.81 2.60 -6.69
N ASN A 11 -13.73 2.99 -7.40
CA ASN A 11 -13.72 4.17 -8.25
C ASN A 11 -14.33 5.41 -7.57
N HIS A 12 -13.93 5.67 -6.31
CA HIS A 12 -14.40 6.76 -5.44
C HIS A 12 -15.84 6.66 -4.94
N LYS A 13 -16.56 5.57 -5.25
CA LYS A 13 -17.89 5.30 -4.73
C LYS A 13 -17.81 4.32 -3.56
N ASN A 14 -18.45 4.65 -2.44
CA ASN A 14 -18.57 3.71 -1.32
C ASN A 14 -19.50 2.56 -1.71
N ILE A 15 -18.99 1.34 -1.67
CA ILE A 15 -19.73 0.11 -2.00
C ILE A 15 -19.85 -0.83 -0.80
N THR A 16 -19.46 -0.38 0.40
CA THR A 16 -19.37 -1.22 1.60
C THR A 16 -20.67 -1.96 1.89
N GLU A 17 -21.80 -1.24 1.87
CA GLU A 17 -23.13 -1.85 2.15
C GLU A 17 -23.55 -2.82 1.05
N ASP A 18 -23.19 -2.53 -0.20
CA ASP A 18 -23.56 -3.36 -1.35
C ASP A 18 -22.81 -4.71 -1.33
N VAL A 19 -21.60 -4.76 -0.79
CA VAL A 19 -20.72 -5.94 -0.85
C VAL A 19 -20.52 -6.65 0.49
N SER A 20 -20.93 -6.05 1.61
CA SER A 20 -20.64 -6.58 2.97
C SER A 20 -21.13 -8.01 3.18
N ASP A 21 -22.27 -8.36 2.63
CA ASP A 21 -22.88 -9.68 2.78
C ASP A 21 -22.17 -10.77 1.95
N TYR A 22 -21.37 -10.37 0.97
CA TYR A 22 -20.62 -11.27 0.08
C TYR A 22 -19.14 -11.40 0.43
N VAL A 23 -18.61 -10.53 1.30
CA VAL A 23 -17.20 -10.56 1.69
C VAL A 23 -16.92 -11.74 2.60
N VAL A 24 -16.03 -12.64 2.16
CA VAL A 24 -15.54 -13.78 2.94
C VAL A 24 -14.27 -13.41 3.70
N THR A 25 -13.30 -12.81 3.01
CA THR A 25 -12.04 -12.36 3.61
C THR A 25 -11.56 -11.05 3.01
N ILE A 26 -10.89 -10.24 3.82
CA ILE A 26 -10.08 -9.10 3.39
C ILE A 26 -8.70 -9.27 4.01
N GLU A 27 -7.69 -9.37 3.17
CA GLU A 27 -6.29 -9.44 3.56
C GLU A 27 -5.61 -8.15 3.14
N TYR A 28 -4.90 -7.50 4.05
CA TYR A 28 -4.07 -6.35 3.77
C TYR A 28 -2.64 -6.64 4.19
N SER A 29 -1.73 -6.56 3.24
CA SER A 29 -0.30 -6.76 3.48
C SER A 29 0.44 -5.44 3.27
N ASP A 30 1.04 -4.94 4.34
CA ASP A 30 1.92 -3.76 4.34
C ASP A 30 3.37 -4.26 4.29
N PHE A 31 3.99 -4.14 3.13
CA PHE A 31 5.36 -4.65 2.92
C PHE A 31 6.39 -3.60 3.30
N GLU A 32 7.33 -3.96 4.16
CA GLU A 32 8.35 -3.06 4.70
C GLU A 32 9.22 -2.40 3.65
N GLN A 33 9.57 -3.12 2.59
CA GLN A 33 10.57 -2.61 1.65
C GLN A 33 10.44 -3.20 0.25
N GLY A 34 10.39 -2.32 -0.74
CA GLY A 34 10.61 -2.66 -2.15
C GLY A 34 9.49 -3.43 -2.84
N GLN A 35 8.42 -3.75 -2.15
CA GLN A 35 7.18 -4.29 -2.70
C GLN A 35 6.06 -3.26 -2.50
N SER A 36 5.04 -3.32 -3.36
CA SER A 36 3.84 -2.53 -3.16
C SER A 36 2.97 -3.20 -2.12
N ASP A 37 2.34 -2.41 -1.26
CA ASP A 37 1.29 -2.93 -0.40
C ASP A 37 0.21 -3.58 -1.26
N GLU A 38 -0.38 -4.62 -0.74
CA GLU A 38 -1.33 -5.46 -1.46
C GLU A 38 -2.61 -5.65 -0.64
N ILE A 39 -3.73 -5.69 -1.32
CA ILE A 39 -4.98 -6.18 -0.76
C ILE A 39 -5.49 -7.35 -1.58
N THR A 40 -5.99 -8.36 -0.87
CA THR A 40 -6.71 -9.47 -1.46
C THR A 40 -8.11 -9.53 -0.83
N ILE A 41 -9.13 -9.44 -1.64
CA ILE A 41 -10.52 -9.52 -1.20
C ILE A 41 -11.17 -10.73 -1.83
N THR A 42 -11.72 -11.62 -1.01
CA THR A 42 -12.48 -12.78 -1.47
C THR A 42 -13.97 -12.53 -1.24
N PHE A 43 -14.73 -12.66 -2.30
CA PHE A 43 -16.19 -12.57 -2.28
C PHE A 43 -16.81 -13.93 -2.58
N GLU A 44 -17.92 -14.25 -1.93
CA GLU A 44 -18.79 -15.36 -2.26
C GLU A 44 -19.72 -14.96 -3.40
N ASP A 45 -19.96 -15.86 -4.35
CA ASP A 45 -20.83 -15.62 -5.52
C ASP A 45 -21.99 -16.63 -5.61
N THR A 46 -22.70 -16.80 -4.51
CA THR A 46 -23.88 -17.70 -4.46
C THR A 46 -24.99 -17.29 -5.41
N GLU A 47 -25.09 -16.03 -5.77
CA GLU A 47 -26.12 -15.46 -6.64
C GLU A 47 -25.65 -15.25 -8.08
N GLY A 48 -24.37 -15.51 -8.40
CA GLY A 48 -23.79 -15.32 -9.74
C GLY A 48 -23.65 -13.86 -10.17
N LEU A 49 -23.61 -12.93 -9.20
CA LEU A 49 -23.53 -11.48 -9.47
C LEU A 49 -22.18 -11.09 -10.05
N TRP A 50 -21.11 -11.71 -9.55
CA TRP A 50 -19.75 -11.42 -9.93
C TRP A 50 -19.35 -11.99 -11.29
N ASN A 51 -20.13 -12.92 -11.83
CA ASN A 51 -19.98 -13.41 -13.21
C ASN A 51 -20.80 -12.58 -14.22
N GLY A 52 -21.31 -11.43 -13.79
CA GLY A 52 -22.19 -10.57 -14.59
C GLY A 52 -21.88 -9.10 -14.45
N SER A 53 -22.87 -8.34 -13.99
CA SER A 53 -22.81 -6.87 -13.93
C SER A 53 -21.89 -6.31 -12.86
N TRP A 54 -21.49 -7.13 -11.89
CA TRP A 54 -20.63 -6.72 -10.76
C TRP A 54 -19.17 -7.06 -10.94
N ILE A 55 -18.79 -7.70 -12.05
CA ILE A 55 -17.38 -8.03 -12.29
C ILE A 55 -16.56 -6.75 -12.36
N PRO A 56 -15.53 -6.60 -11.50
CA PRO A 56 -14.66 -5.44 -11.56
C PRO A 56 -13.72 -5.54 -12.76
N SER A 57 -13.06 -4.44 -13.12
CA SER A 57 -12.10 -4.42 -14.22
C SER A 57 -10.68 -4.22 -13.68
N LYS A 58 -9.69 -4.83 -14.34
CA LYS A 58 -8.29 -4.55 -14.06
C LYS A 58 -7.99 -3.08 -14.31
N GLY A 59 -7.24 -2.46 -13.39
CA GLY A 59 -6.95 -1.04 -13.44
C GLY A 59 -7.94 -0.15 -12.67
N ASP A 60 -9.07 -0.71 -12.20
CA ASP A 60 -10.01 0.04 -11.35
C ASP A 60 -9.42 0.30 -9.97
N ALA A 61 -9.80 1.44 -9.39
CA ALA A 61 -9.29 1.88 -8.11
C ALA A 61 -10.14 1.38 -6.94
N LEU A 62 -9.48 0.75 -5.97
CA LEU A 62 -10.06 0.38 -4.67
C LEU A 62 -9.44 1.23 -3.57
N ARG A 63 -10.23 1.66 -2.59
CA ARG A 63 -9.74 2.25 -1.35
C ARG A 63 -10.29 1.50 -0.17
N LEU A 64 -9.39 1.02 0.68
CA LEU A 64 -9.73 0.20 1.84
C LEU A 64 -9.48 0.95 3.14
N TYR A 65 -10.43 0.82 4.06
CA TYR A 65 -10.30 1.20 5.46
C TYR A 65 -10.71 0.01 6.32
N ILE A 66 -9.93 -0.30 7.35
CA ILE A 66 -10.19 -1.41 8.28
C ILE A 66 -10.07 -0.94 9.73
N GLY A 67 -10.74 -1.62 10.64
CA GLY A 67 -10.65 -1.33 12.08
C GLY A 67 -11.77 -1.94 12.88
N TYR A 68 -12.06 -1.35 14.02
CA TYR A 68 -13.09 -1.81 14.93
C TYR A 68 -14.22 -0.79 15.08
N ALA A 69 -15.43 -1.28 15.30
CA ALA A 69 -16.59 -0.43 15.56
C ALA A 69 -16.34 0.48 16.76
N GLY A 70 -16.59 1.79 16.58
CA GLY A 70 -16.34 2.81 17.60
C GLY A 70 -14.94 3.39 17.64
N GLU A 71 -14.02 2.89 16.82
CA GLU A 71 -12.66 3.41 16.69
C GLU A 71 -12.43 4.08 15.33
N LYS A 72 -11.32 4.83 15.24
CA LYS A 72 -10.90 5.43 13.97
C LYS A 72 -10.37 4.34 13.03
N LEU A 73 -10.96 4.21 11.86
CA LEU A 73 -10.50 3.26 10.85
C LEU A 73 -9.09 3.61 10.34
N LEU A 74 -8.27 2.59 10.18
CA LEU A 74 -7.00 2.67 9.48
C LEU A 74 -7.28 2.86 7.99
N ASN A 75 -6.73 3.90 7.39
CA ASN A 75 -6.74 4.08 5.94
C ASN A 75 -5.57 3.29 5.33
N CYS A 76 -5.86 2.17 4.69
CA CYS A 76 -4.85 1.33 4.04
C CYS A 76 -4.33 1.92 2.72
N GLY A 77 -5.03 2.89 2.14
CA GLY A 77 -4.59 3.55 0.92
C GLY A 77 -5.50 3.31 -0.28
N ILE A 78 -4.96 3.62 -1.47
CA ILE A 78 -5.62 3.39 -2.75
C ILE A 78 -4.85 2.31 -3.50
N PHE A 79 -5.56 1.36 -4.04
CA PHE A 79 -5.06 0.19 -4.74
C PHE A 79 -5.65 0.15 -6.16
N GLU A 80 -4.91 -0.40 -7.10
CA GLU A 80 -5.35 -0.67 -8.47
C GLU A 80 -5.49 -2.17 -8.65
N ILE A 81 -6.63 -2.62 -9.16
CA ILE A 81 -6.90 -4.04 -9.38
C ILE A 81 -5.94 -4.58 -10.44
N ASP A 82 -5.13 -5.55 -10.04
CA ASP A 82 -4.14 -6.21 -10.90
C ASP A 82 -4.61 -7.59 -11.36
N GLU A 83 -5.19 -8.37 -10.46
CA GLU A 83 -5.60 -9.72 -10.72
C GLU A 83 -7.04 -9.98 -10.25
N ILE A 84 -7.78 -10.71 -11.06
CA ILE A 84 -9.15 -11.15 -10.77
C ILE A 84 -9.20 -12.64 -11.08
N GLU A 85 -9.50 -13.45 -10.06
CA GLU A 85 -9.66 -14.90 -10.18
C GLU A 85 -11.11 -15.28 -9.83
N TYR A 86 -11.71 -16.12 -10.65
CA TYR A 86 -13.01 -16.71 -10.36
C TYR A 86 -12.85 -18.22 -10.19
N ASN A 87 -13.27 -18.73 -9.05
CA ASN A 87 -13.17 -20.15 -8.70
C ASN A 87 -14.55 -20.79 -8.57
N THR A 88 -14.64 -22.06 -8.95
CA THR A 88 -15.86 -22.87 -8.83
C THR A 88 -15.50 -24.37 -8.71
N PRO A 89 -16.16 -25.16 -7.88
CA PRO A 89 -16.87 -24.83 -6.64
C PRO A 89 -15.91 -24.69 -5.44
N PRO A 90 -16.21 -23.87 -4.41
CA PRO A 90 -17.35 -22.96 -4.32
C PRO A 90 -17.18 -21.74 -5.23
N ASP A 91 -18.30 -21.14 -5.63
CA ASP A 91 -18.27 -19.95 -6.50
C ASP A 91 -17.76 -18.76 -5.70
N THR A 92 -16.55 -18.31 -6.01
CA THR A 92 -15.87 -17.21 -5.34
C THR A 92 -15.14 -16.34 -6.32
N LEU A 93 -15.16 -15.03 -6.07
CA LEU A 93 -14.33 -14.05 -6.75
C LEU A 93 -13.20 -13.61 -5.83
N ILE A 94 -11.96 -13.70 -6.28
CA ILE A 94 -10.78 -13.18 -5.61
C ILE A 94 -10.28 -11.98 -6.40
N VAL A 95 -10.21 -10.84 -5.72
CA VAL A 95 -9.69 -9.59 -6.29
C VAL A 95 -8.39 -9.25 -5.58
N LYS A 96 -7.27 -9.23 -6.33
CA LYS A 96 -5.98 -8.76 -5.84
C LYS A 96 -5.71 -7.38 -6.39
N ALA A 97 -5.32 -6.46 -5.54
CA ALA A 97 -5.01 -5.11 -5.94
C ALA A 97 -3.74 -4.61 -5.25
N LEU A 98 -2.92 -3.89 -6.00
CA LEU A 98 -1.64 -3.36 -5.58
C LEU A 98 -1.75 -1.86 -5.31
N ALA A 99 -1.04 -1.36 -4.30
CA ALA A 99 -1.06 0.06 -3.96
C ALA A 99 -0.70 0.94 -5.17
N THR A 100 -1.57 1.89 -5.48
CA THR A 100 -1.42 2.82 -6.61
C THR A 100 -0.48 3.96 -6.28
N GLY A 101 0.73 3.64 -5.98
CA GLY A 101 1.71 4.70 -5.74
C GLY A 101 2.80 4.72 -6.80
N ILE A 102 2.93 3.66 -7.55
CA ILE A 102 4.01 3.52 -8.53
C ILE A 102 3.54 4.01 -9.90
N LYS A 103 3.38 5.34 -10.04
CA LYS A 103 3.22 5.96 -11.38
C LYS A 103 4.32 5.41 -12.30
N LYS A 104 4.03 5.26 -13.61
CA LYS A 104 5.01 4.81 -14.62
C LYS A 104 6.35 5.55 -14.55
N ALA A 105 6.33 6.82 -14.08
CA ALA A 105 7.52 7.63 -13.87
C ALA A 105 8.53 7.03 -12.86
N PHE A 106 8.08 6.27 -11.87
CA PHE A 106 8.97 5.58 -10.92
C PHE A 106 9.70 4.38 -11.52
N ARG A 107 9.18 3.83 -12.61
CA ARG A 107 9.78 2.70 -13.30
C ARG A 107 10.91 3.12 -14.22
N GLN A 108 11.07 4.43 -14.48
CA GLN A 108 12.17 4.96 -15.28
C GLN A 108 13.47 4.99 -14.48
N GLU A 109 14.53 4.47 -15.07
CA GLU A 109 15.88 4.60 -14.56
C GLU A 109 16.42 6.01 -14.83
N ASN A 110 17.07 6.56 -13.82
CA ASN A 110 17.63 7.89 -13.87
C ASN A 110 19.13 7.86 -13.52
N SER A 111 19.87 8.80 -14.07
CA SER A 111 21.26 9.03 -13.70
C SER A 111 21.40 10.49 -13.28
N VAL A 112 21.45 10.74 -11.96
CA VAL A 112 21.47 12.08 -11.36
C VAL A 112 22.54 12.14 -10.27
N GLY A 113 23.36 13.17 -10.28
CA GLY A 113 24.29 13.49 -9.20
C GLY A 113 23.70 14.52 -8.24
N TYR A 114 23.68 14.20 -6.96
CA TYR A 114 23.31 15.13 -5.89
C TYR A 114 24.57 15.56 -5.15
N GLU A 115 24.89 16.86 -5.20
CA GLU A 115 26.10 17.42 -4.58
C GLU A 115 25.74 18.45 -3.52
N ASN A 116 26.43 18.42 -2.39
CA ASN A 116 26.29 19.38 -1.28
C ASN A 116 24.83 19.54 -0.78
N LYS A 117 24.03 18.48 -0.83
CA LYS A 117 22.62 18.45 -0.37
C LYS A 117 22.49 17.62 0.91
N THR A 118 21.42 17.89 1.68
CA THR A 118 21.04 17.01 2.78
C THR A 118 20.20 15.85 2.27
N LEU A 119 20.18 14.74 3.02
CA LEU A 119 19.30 13.60 2.69
C LEU A 119 17.85 14.02 2.56
N LYS A 120 17.38 14.90 3.46
CA LYS A 120 16.04 15.46 3.43
C LYS A 120 15.76 16.26 2.15
N GLN A 121 16.74 17.03 1.66
CA GLN A 121 16.61 17.76 0.41
C GLN A 121 16.49 16.83 -0.79
N ILE A 122 17.32 15.78 -0.84
CA ILE A 122 17.29 14.78 -1.91
C ILE A 122 15.94 14.06 -1.92
N ALA A 123 15.47 13.59 -0.76
CA ALA A 123 14.18 12.90 -0.64
C ALA A 123 12.99 13.82 -1.04
N ASN A 124 13.02 15.10 -0.63
CA ASN A 124 12.01 16.07 -1.02
C ASN A 124 12.00 16.39 -2.52
N GLU A 125 13.17 16.44 -3.14
CA GLU A 125 13.30 16.71 -4.57
C GLU A 125 12.68 15.58 -5.40
N ILE A 126 12.96 14.34 -5.02
CA ILE A 126 12.36 13.17 -5.65
C ILE A 126 10.86 13.09 -5.35
N ALA A 127 10.43 13.36 -4.12
CA ALA A 127 9.01 13.39 -3.77
C ALA A 127 8.24 14.41 -4.64
N LYS A 128 8.75 15.63 -4.76
CA LYS A 128 8.16 16.68 -5.61
C LYS A 128 8.09 16.29 -7.07
N LYS A 129 9.13 15.64 -7.61
CA LYS A 129 9.16 15.15 -9.00
C LYS A 129 7.97 14.21 -9.29
N HIS A 130 7.52 13.48 -8.27
CA HIS A 130 6.43 12.52 -8.38
C HIS A 130 5.10 13.02 -7.79
N GLU A 131 5.02 14.30 -7.42
CA GLU A 131 3.84 14.93 -6.80
C GLU A 131 3.43 14.26 -5.48
N LEU A 132 4.41 13.79 -4.72
CA LEU A 132 4.22 13.11 -3.45
C LEU A 132 4.66 13.97 -2.27
N THR A 133 4.11 13.67 -1.11
CA THR A 133 4.49 14.31 0.15
C THR A 133 5.44 13.43 0.91
N LEU A 134 6.58 13.98 1.34
CA LEU A 134 7.49 13.31 2.26
C LEU A 134 6.94 13.41 3.68
N VAL A 135 6.79 12.27 4.35
CA VAL A 135 6.32 12.15 5.74
C VAL A 135 7.38 11.45 6.56
N GLY A 136 7.70 11.99 7.72
CA GLY A 136 8.72 11.47 8.63
C GLY A 136 9.80 12.48 8.93
N GLU A 137 10.64 12.14 9.92
CA GLU A 137 11.77 12.97 10.34
C GLU A 137 13.06 12.40 9.78
N ILE A 138 13.78 13.21 9.01
CA ILE A 138 15.10 12.91 8.49
C ILE A 138 16.05 13.92 9.12
N GLU A 139 17.11 13.45 9.75
CA GLU A 139 18.17 14.30 10.25
C GLU A 139 18.86 15.08 9.12
N ASP A 140 19.33 16.29 9.42
CA ASP A 140 20.03 17.13 8.45
C ASP A 140 21.48 16.63 8.19
N VAL A 141 21.58 15.38 7.72
CA VAL A 141 22.86 14.81 7.31
C VAL A 141 23.26 15.39 5.96
N LYS A 142 24.30 16.19 5.95
CA LYS A 142 24.87 16.76 4.73
C LYS A 142 25.74 15.74 4.02
N VAL A 143 25.49 15.56 2.74
CA VAL A 143 26.23 14.64 1.87
C VAL A 143 27.01 15.43 0.84
N GLU A 144 28.32 15.15 0.73
CA GLU A 144 29.17 15.81 -0.27
C GLU A 144 28.73 15.43 -1.69
N ARG A 145 28.55 14.13 -1.94
CA ARG A 145 28.08 13.64 -3.24
C ARG A 145 27.41 12.26 -3.11
N ILE A 146 26.21 12.12 -3.65
CA ILE A 146 25.54 10.85 -3.89
C ILE A 146 25.12 10.80 -5.35
N THR A 147 25.37 9.68 -6.02
CA THR A 147 25.00 9.49 -7.42
C THR A 147 23.95 8.38 -7.53
N GLN A 148 22.85 8.70 -8.18
CA GLN A 148 21.93 7.74 -8.73
C GLN A 148 22.46 7.36 -10.12
N ASN A 149 22.76 6.07 -10.35
CA ASN A 149 23.35 5.61 -11.59
C ASN A 149 22.53 4.48 -12.19
N HIS A 150 21.78 4.79 -13.26
CA HIS A 150 20.87 3.83 -13.90
C HIS A 150 19.95 3.10 -12.90
N GLU A 151 19.49 3.83 -11.88
CA GLU A 151 18.60 3.32 -10.84
C GLU A 151 17.22 3.97 -10.95
N ARG A 152 16.18 3.23 -10.57
CA ARG A 152 14.84 3.80 -10.37
C ARG A 152 14.85 4.67 -9.12
N ASP A 153 14.04 5.72 -9.09
CA ASP A 153 13.97 6.65 -7.96
C ASP A 153 13.65 5.97 -6.63
N LEU A 154 12.76 4.97 -6.62
CA LEU A 154 12.46 4.19 -5.42
C LEU A 154 13.64 3.34 -4.94
N THR A 155 14.33 2.66 -5.87
CA THR A 155 15.52 1.85 -5.55
C THR A 155 16.62 2.72 -4.97
N PHE A 156 16.81 3.90 -5.55
CA PHE A 156 17.78 4.89 -5.06
C PHE A 156 17.44 5.37 -3.65
N LEU A 157 16.18 5.78 -3.40
CA LEU A 157 15.74 6.23 -2.07
C LEU A 157 15.87 5.11 -1.03
N LYS A 158 15.51 3.87 -1.38
CA LYS A 158 15.70 2.71 -0.52
C LYS A 158 17.16 2.51 -0.15
N ARG A 159 18.06 2.51 -1.15
CA ARG A 159 19.49 2.32 -0.94
C ARG A 159 20.09 3.37 -0.01
N ILE A 160 19.75 4.67 -0.21
CA ILE A 160 20.22 5.72 0.68
C ILE A 160 19.58 5.61 2.07
N ALA A 161 18.31 5.30 2.18
CA ALA A 161 17.67 5.11 3.47
C ALA A 161 18.38 4.01 4.27
N GLU A 162 18.60 2.84 3.69
CA GLU A 162 19.34 1.73 4.32
C GLU A 162 20.76 2.14 4.72
N GLN A 163 21.48 2.85 3.85
CA GLN A 163 22.84 3.30 4.10
C GLN A 163 22.95 4.25 5.32
N TYR A 164 21.91 5.04 5.57
CA TYR A 164 21.87 6.02 6.66
C TYR A 164 20.99 5.59 7.83
N GLY A 165 20.56 4.31 7.89
CA GLY A 165 19.82 3.77 9.02
C GLY A 165 18.36 4.20 9.07
N TYR A 166 17.76 4.49 7.93
CA TYR A 166 16.34 4.78 7.79
C TYR A 166 15.61 3.64 7.10
N ILE A 167 14.34 3.49 7.42
CA ILE A 167 13.41 2.64 6.69
C ILE A 167 12.58 3.55 5.80
N PHE A 168 12.53 3.20 4.53
CA PHE A 168 11.78 3.90 3.52
C PHE A 168 10.60 3.04 3.07
N ASN A 169 9.40 3.53 3.30
CA ASN A 169 8.18 2.89 2.85
C ASN A 169 7.41 3.82 1.91
N PHE A 170 6.71 3.23 0.97
CA PHE A 170 5.94 3.90 -0.03
C PHE A 170 4.51 3.36 -0.05
N THR A 171 3.62 4.15 0.48
CA THR A 171 2.17 3.99 0.31
C THR A 171 1.71 5.13 -0.61
N ASN A 172 0.67 5.85 -0.34
CA ASN A 172 0.33 7.07 -1.09
C ASN A 172 1.22 8.28 -0.73
N GLN A 173 2.25 8.08 0.09
CA GLN A 173 3.18 9.09 0.59
C GLN A 173 4.56 8.46 0.80
N PHE A 174 5.61 9.25 0.67
CA PHE A 174 6.94 8.82 1.11
C PHE A 174 7.02 8.87 2.63
N LYS A 175 7.10 7.71 3.26
CA LYS A 175 7.34 7.59 4.70
C LYS A 175 8.79 7.23 4.93
N VAL A 176 9.47 8.01 5.77
CA VAL A 176 10.84 7.74 6.22
C VAL A 176 10.85 7.73 7.74
N VAL A 177 11.33 6.64 8.32
CA VAL A 177 11.40 6.46 9.78
C VAL A 177 12.80 5.98 10.15
N PRO A 178 13.41 6.48 11.25
CA PRO A 178 14.65 5.91 11.76
C PRO A 178 14.48 4.42 12.11
N SER A 179 15.44 3.59 11.72
CA SER A 179 15.36 2.13 11.93
C SER A 179 15.20 1.71 13.38
N CYS A 180 15.69 2.52 14.32
CA CYS A 180 15.56 2.26 15.76
C CYS A 180 14.12 2.44 16.30
N HIS A 181 13.23 3.16 15.61
CA HIS A 181 11.82 3.33 16.00
C HIS A 181 10.92 2.21 15.47
N PHE A 182 11.40 1.39 14.54
CA PHE A 182 10.59 0.41 13.83
C PHE A 182 10.42 -0.92 14.57
N ILE A 183 11.32 -1.24 15.51
CA ILE A 183 11.26 -2.51 16.27
C ILE A 183 9.99 -2.61 17.15
N CYS A 184 9.31 -1.50 17.43
CA CYS A 184 8.05 -1.50 18.22
C CYS A 184 6.76 -1.62 17.41
N ASN A 185 6.80 -1.48 16.06
CA ASN A 185 5.60 -1.52 15.21
C ASN A 185 5.68 -2.59 14.11
N LEU A 186 6.63 -3.50 14.21
CA LEU A 186 6.81 -4.61 13.30
C LEU A 186 5.79 -5.71 13.55
N LEU A 187 5.27 -6.25 12.47
CA LEU A 187 4.40 -7.41 12.36
C LEU A 187 2.92 -7.11 12.53
N GLN A 188 2.29 -6.60 11.48
CA GLN A 188 0.85 -6.83 11.34
C GLN A 188 0.45 -6.88 9.87
N GLY A 189 0.56 -8.07 9.28
CA GLY A 189 -0.37 -8.47 8.25
C GLY A 189 -1.73 -8.69 8.94
N PHE A 190 -2.76 -7.96 8.52
CA PHE A 190 -4.11 -8.17 9.04
C PHE A 190 -4.89 -9.02 8.05
N ILE A 191 -5.32 -10.20 8.49
CA ILE A 191 -6.34 -10.97 7.79
C ILE A 191 -7.68 -10.63 8.45
N PHE A 192 -8.55 -9.98 7.70
CA PHE A 192 -9.90 -9.65 8.13
C PHE A 192 -10.85 -10.74 7.65
N ILE A 193 -11.40 -11.50 8.61
CA ILE A 193 -12.52 -12.42 8.40
C ILE A 193 -13.70 -11.79 9.14
N PRO A 194 -14.90 -11.63 8.57
CA PRO A 194 -16.02 -10.91 9.19
C PRO A 194 -16.33 -11.32 10.64
N ASP A 195 -16.00 -12.56 11.03
CA ASP A 195 -16.22 -13.07 12.38
C ASP A 195 -14.92 -13.27 13.21
N ARG A 196 -13.72 -13.09 12.63
CA ARG A 196 -12.44 -13.30 13.33
C ARG A 196 -11.30 -12.50 12.70
N ILE A 197 -10.47 -11.86 13.54
CA ILE A 197 -9.18 -11.27 13.15
C ILE A 197 -8.09 -12.23 13.61
N PHE A 198 -7.20 -12.61 12.68
CA PHE A 198 -5.96 -13.30 13.02
C PHE A 198 -4.78 -12.36 12.77
N LEU A 199 -3.94 -12.22 13.78
CA LEU A 199 -2.61 -11.66 13.65
C LEU A 199 -1.70 -12.81 13.22
N THR A 200 -1.06 -12.72 12.07
CA THR A 200 0.01 -13.64 11.67
C THR A 200 1.33 -13.07 12.14
N GLU A 201 2.04 -13.85 12.95
CA GLU A 201 3.43 -13.59 13.36
C GLU A 201 4.39 -13.72 12.19
#